data_e1d1aac0d443e7d1daa4fb901a21fdb1
#
_entry.id   e1d1aac0d443e7d1daa4fb901a21fdb1
#
_cell.length_a   1.000
_cell.length_b   1.000
_cell.length_c   1.000
_cell.angle_alpha   90.00
_cell.angle_beta   90.00
_cell.angle_gamma   90.00
#
_symmetry.space_group_name_H-M   'P 1'
#
loop_
_entity.id
_entity.type
_entity.pdbx_description
1 polymer ?
#
loop_
_entity_poly.entity_id
_entity_poly.type
_entity_poly.pdbx_seq_one_letter_code
_entity_poly.pdbx_strand_id
1 'polypeptide(L)'
;MERCLEQHRGEYCVSSDPNRLDLTTVHDYLSKSYWSPGIPIEVIKRAMEGSICFCLFHRDSQIGFARVITDRATFAYLCDVYVLDDYQRQGLGHWLMEVVTSHPDLQGLRRFVLVTRDAHRLYERFGFLPLARPEGYMELHRPNVYSNNSSIAVAEQRDAPKSPVGRKFESMFFGGDCVIAVVTQLKSSA
;
A
#
# COMPACT_ATOMS: atom_id res chain seq x y z
N MET A 1 -2.17 -3.69 -20.13
CA MET A 1 -2.82 -4.89 -19.55
C MET A 1 -2.22 -5.13 -18.18
N GLU A 2 -3.04 -5.21 -17.17
CA GLU A 2 -2.58 -5.66 -15.84
C GLU A 2 -2.10 -7.11 -15.94
N ARG A 3 -0.93 -7.39 -15.34
CA ARG A 3 -0.39 -8.75 -15.30
C ARG A 3 -0.96 -9.45 -14.08
N CYS A 4 -2.00 -10.27 -14.29
CA CYS A 4 -2.50 -11.12 -13.21
C CYS A 4 -1.53 -12.28 -12.98
N LEU A 5 -1.20 -12.52 -11.72
CA LEU A 5 -0.41 -13.64 -11.25
C LEU A 5 -1.30 -14.56 -10.43
N GLU A 6 -1.25 -15.87 -10.72
CA GLU A 6 -1.94 -16.87 -9.94
C GLU A 6 -1.01 -18.05 -9.65
N GLN A 7 -0.96 -18.48 -8.39
CA GLN A 7 -0.17 -19.63 -7.94
C GLN A 7 -1.01 -20.55 -7.05
N HIS A 8 -0.79 -21.85 -7.16
CA HIS A 8 -1.52 -22.88 -6.43
C HIS A 8 -0.58 -23.73 -5.57
N ARG A 9 -1.06 -24.12 -4.37
CA ARG A 9 -0.43 -25.12 -3.48
C ARG A 9 -1.55 -26.00 -2.88
N GLY A 10 -1.79 -27.18 -3.46
CA GLY A 10 -2.90 -28.04 -3.06
C GLY A 10 -4.24 -27.32 -3.21
N GLU A 11 -4.99 -27.20 -2.11
CA GLU A 11 -6.30 -26.52 -2.09
C GLU A 11 -6.19 -24.99 -1.89
N TYR A 12 -4.97 -24.46 -1.80
CA TYR A 12 -4.72 -23.04 -1.64
C TYR A 12 -4.35 -22.37 -2.96
N CYS A 13 -4.77 -21.12 -3.12
CA CYS A 13 -4.47 -20.29 -4.27
C CYS A 13 -4.13 -18.88 -3.82
N VAL A 14 -3.08 -18.27 -4.38
CA VAL A 14 -2.84 -16.82 -4.30
C VAL A 14 -3.07 -16.25 -5.68
N SER A 15 -3.94 -15.26 -5.80
CA SER A 15 -4.27 -14.60 -7.07
C SER A 15 -4.20 -13.09 -6.94
N SER A 16 -3.67 -12.41 -7.96
CA SER A 16 -3.75 -10.96 -8.12
C SER A 16 -4.82 -10.52 -9.12
N ASP A 17 -5.73 -11.42 -9.51
CA ASP A 17 -6.88 -11.08 -10.36
C ASP A 17 -7.89 -10.23 -9.56
N PRO A 18 -8.15 -8.97 -9.94
CA PRO A 18 -9.10 -8.11 -9.23
C PRO A 18 -10.54 -8.64 -9.25
N ASN A 19 -10.89 -9.48 -10.24
CA ASN A 19 -12.23 -10.07 -10.33
C ASN A 19 -12.49 -11.14 -9.27
N ARG A 20 -11.45 -11.67 -8.64
CA ARG A 20 -11.57 -12.67 -7.57
C ARG A 20 -11.64 -12.07 -6.17
N LEU A 21 -11.41 -10.76 -6.04
CA LEU A 21 -11.35 -10.08 -4.76
C LEU A 21 -12.73 -10.02 -4.09
N ASP A 22 -12.81 -10.53 -2.86
CA ASP A 22 -13.99 -10.38 -1.99
C ASP A 22 -13.81 -9.14 -1.09
N LEU A 23 -14.40 -8.01 -1.54
CA LEU A 23 -14.37 -6.74 -0.83
C LEU A 23 -14.96 -6.84 0.58
N THR A 24 -16.00 -7.66 0.76
CA THR A 24 -16.68 -7.83 2.06
C THR A 24 -15.74 -8.50 3.06
N THR A 25 -15.11 -9.60 2.66
CA THR A 25 -14.14 -10.31 3.50
C THR A 25 -12.96 -9.42 3.88
N VAL A 26 -12.46 -8.60 2.95
CA VAL A 26 -11.38 -7.65 3.26
C VAL A 26 -11.84 -6.57 4.24
N HIS A 27 -13.03 -5.99 4.01
CA HIS A 27 -13.59 -4.99 4.91
C HIS A 27 -13.80 -5.53 6.33
N ASP A 28 -14.36 -6.73 6.46
CA ASP A 28 -14.64 -7.37 7.75
C ASP A 28 -13.37 -7.56 8.58
N TYR A 29 -12.24 -7.83 7.94
CA TYR A 29 -10.96 -7.94 8.62
C TYR A 29 -10.36 -6.55 8.92
N LEU A 30 -10.23 -5.70 7.92
CA LEU A 30 -9.52 -4.41 8.06
C LEU A 30 -10.23 -3.46 9.01
N SER A 31 -11.56 -3.43 9.03
CA SER A 31 -12.34 -2.58 9.95
C SER A 31 -12.12 -2.91 11.43
N LYS A 32 -11.63 -4.11 11.74
CA LYS A 32 -11.28 -4.58 13.09
C LYS A 32 -9.78 -4.56 13.37
N SER A 33 -8.96 -4.28 12.36
CA SER A 33 -7.51 -4.25 12.49
C SER A 33 -7.05 -3.04 13.31
N TYR A 34 -5.90 -3.17 13.98
CA TYR A 34 -5.33 -2.08 14.79
C TYR A 34 -4.81 -0.91 13.96
N TRP A 35 -4.54 -1.11 12.66
CA TRP A 35 -3.98 -0.08 11.79
C TRP A 35 -5.02 0.69 10.98
N SER A 36 -6.25 0.17 10.85
CA SER A 36 -7.34 0.84 10.14
C SER A 36 -8.72 0.63 10.80
N PRO A 37 -8.84 0.81 12.14
CA PRO A 37 -10.09 0.54 12.85
C PRO A 37 -11.23 1.40 12.32
N GLY A 38 -12.36 0.75 12.00
CA GLY A 38 -13.56 1.43 11.52
C GLY A 38 -13.47 2.01 10.11
N ILE A 39 -12.49 1.60 9.30
CA ILE A 39 -12.37 2.06 7.92
C ILE A 39 -13.66 1.76 7.13
N PRO A 40 -14.27 2.76 6.45
CA PRO A 40 -15.47 2.54 5.64
C PRO A 40 -15.18 1.67 4.40
N ILE A 41 -16.15 0.84 4.01
CA ILE A 41 -16.02 -0.05 2.85
C ILE A 41 -15.73 0.71 1.54
N GLU A 42 -16.31 1.90 1.36
CA GLU A 42 -16.08 2.73 0.18
C GLU A 42 -14.63 3.26 0.11
N VAL A 43 -13.99 3.47 1.26
CA VAL A 43 -12.57 3.86 1.30
C VAL A 43 -11.70 2.69 0.88
N ILE A 44 -11.99 1.48 1.37
CA ILE A 44 -11.28 0.25 0.97
C ILE A 44 -11.44 0.01 -0.53
N LYS A 45 -12.67 0.06 -1.05
CA LYS A 45 -12.94 -0.10 -2.49
C LYS A 45 -12.08 0.83 -3.34
N ARG A 46 -12.10 2.12 -3.04
CA ARG A 46 -11.27 3.12 -3.75
C ARG A 46 -9.76 2.88 -3.59
N ALA A 47 -9.32 2.41 -2.43
CA ALA A 47 -7.90 2.09 -2.19
C ALA A 47 -7.43 0.90 -3.04
N MET A 48 -8.31 -0.09 -3.25
CA MET A 48 -8.02 -1.25 -4.09
C MET A 48 -7.89 -0.90 -5.57
N GLU A 49 -8.70 0.02 -6.08
CA GLU A 49 -8.66 0.48 -7.48
C GLU A 49 -7.27 1.05 -7.86
N GLY A 50 -6.56 1.64 -6.89
CA GLY A 50 -5.21 2.22 -7.08
C GLY A 50 -4.07 1.30 -6.65
N SER A 51 -4.29 0.00 -6.46
CA SER A 51 -3.31 -0.91 -5.88
C SER A 51 -3.26 -2.25 -6.60
N ILE A 52 -2.14 -2.97 -6.48
CA ILE A 52 -2.10 -4.41 -6.79
C ILE A 52 -2.57 -5.15 -5.54
N CYS A 53 -3.64 -5.90 -5.66
CA CYS A 53 -4.23 -6.68 -4.58
C CYS A 53 -3.91 -8.15 -4.76
N PHE A 54 -3.51 -8.83 -3.70
CA PHE A 54 -3.25 -10.26 -3.66
C PHE A 54 -4.22 -10.92 -2.70
N CYS A 55 -5.03 -11.84 -3.20
CA CYS A 55 -5.99 -12.59 -2.41
C CYS A 55 -5.48 -14.02 -2.21
N LEU A 56 -5.46 -14.47 -0.97
CA LEU A 56 -5.16 -15.86 -0.62
C LEU A 56 -6.46 -16.59 -0.37
N PHE A 57 -6.64 -17.73 -1.04
CA PHE A 57 -7.83 -18.57 -0.97
C PHE A 57 -7.51 -19.95 -0.41
N HIS A 58 -8.48 -20.53 0.28
CA HIS A 58 -8.60 -21.95 0.54
C HIS A 58 -9.87 -22.43 -0.19
N ARG A 59 -9.71 -23.19 -1.27
CA ARG A 59 -10.80 -23.49 -2.23
C ARG A 59 -11.42 -22.19 -2.74
N ASP A 60 -12.71 -21.97 -2.48
CA ASP A 60 -13.45 -20.78 -2.94
C ASP A 60 -13.50 -19.65 -1.90
N SER A 61 -12.96 -19.87 -0.69
CA SER A 61 -13.02 -18.91 0.41
C SER A 61 -11.75 -18.05 0.48
N GLN A 62 -11.89 -16.74 0.46
CA GLN A 62 -10.76 -15.82 0.69
C GLN A 62 -10.38 -15.83 2.17
N ILE A 63 -9.14 -16.21 2.48
CA ILE A 63 -8.63 -16.42 3.83
C ILE A 63 -7.46 -15.50 4.18
N GLY A 64 -7.01 -14.69 3.23
CA GLY A 64 -5.93 -13.74 3.44
C GLY A 64 -5.85 -12.72 2.33
N PHE A 65 -5.04 -11.69 2.57
CA PHE A 65 -4.92 -10.56 1.66
C PHE A 65 -3.56 -9.86 1.82
N ALA A 66 -3.12 -9.19 0.78
CA ALA A 66 -2.04 -8.22 0.80
C ALA A 66 -2.30 -7.15 -0.26
N ARG A 67 -1.95 -5.90 0.01
CA ARG A 67 -2.13 -4.80 -0.93
C ARG A 67 -0.82 -4.06 -1.13
N VAL A 68 -0.52 -3.72 -2.38
CA VAL A 68 0.68 -2.99 -2.76
C VAL A 68 0.29 -1.73 -3.52
N ILE A 69 0.59 -0.58 -2.96
CA ILE A 69 0.49 0.73 -3.62
C ILE A 69 1.79 0.95 -4.38
N THR A 70 1.74 1.20 -5.69
CA THR A 70 2.96 1.29 -6.50
C THR A 70 2.75 2.09 -7.78
N ASP A 71 3.82 2.74 -8.25
CA ASP A 71 3.93 3.27 -9.61
C ASP A 71 4.41 2.21 -10.63
N ARG A 72 4.66 0.97 -10.15
CA ARG A 72 5.15 -0.18 -10.94
C ARG A 72 6.51 0.04 -11.60
N ALA A 73 7.26 1.03 -11.17
CA ALA A 73 8.53 1.42 -11.79
C ALA A 73 9.63 1.73 -10.78
N THR A 74 9.32 2.54 -9.76
CA THR A 74 10.35 3.05 -8.85
C THR A 74 10.09 2.78 -7.38
N PHE A 75 8.80 2.69 -6.98
CA PHE A 75 8.39 2.65 -5.58
C PHE A 75 7.20 1.72 -5.35
N ALA A 76 7.22 1.03 -4.21
CA ALA A 76 6.08 0.29 -3.69
C ALA A 76 5.94 0.46 -2.18
N TYR A 77 4.70 0.44 -1.70
CA TYR A 77 4.34 0.35 -0.29
C TYR A 77 3.43 -0.85 -0.05
N LEU A 78 3.92 -1.82 0.71
CA LEU A 78 3.15 -3.00 1.12
C LEU A 78 2.33 -2.67 2.36
N CYS A 79 1.04 -2.96 2.31
CA CYS A 79 0.10 -2.71 3.39
C CYS A 79 -1.02 -3.76 3.41
N ASP A 80 -1.83 -3.72 4.45
CA ASP A 80 -3.04 -4.53 4.63
C ASP A 80 -2.79 -6.05 4.51
N VAL A 81 -1.63 -6.51 4.99
CA VAL A 81 -1.26 -7.93 4.94
C VAL A 81 -1.87 -8.68 6.11
N TYR A 82 -2.67 -9.70 5.80
CA TYR A 82 -3.20 -10.60 6.81
C TYR A 82 -3.44 -12.02 6.29
N VAL A 83 -3.51 -12.97 7.21
CA VAL A 83 -4.07 -14.32 7.05
C VAL A 83 -5.01 -14.54 8.22
N LEU A 84 -6.22 -15.05 7.98
CA LEU A 84 -7.20 -15.33 9.03
C LEU A 84 -6.63 -16.26 10.10
N ASP A 85 -6.99 -16.06 11.35
CA ASP A 85 -6.38 -16.70 12.52
C ASP A 85 -6.37 -18.23 12.43
N ASP A 86 -7.46 -18.85 11.93
CA ASP A 86 -7.59 -20.31 11.76
C ASP A 86 -6.60 -20.88 10.73
N TYR A 87 -6.03 -20.04 9.87
CA TYR A 87 -5.10 -20.43 8.82
C TYR A 87 -3.65 -19.96 9.10
N GLN A 88 -3.41 -19.30 10.23
CA GLN A 88 -2.08 -18.87 10.61
C GLN A 88 -1.17 -20.06 11.01
N ARG A 89 0.13 -19.82 11.08
CA ARG A 89 1.16 -20.80 11.46
C ARG A 89 1.27 -22.03 10.54
N GLN A 90 0.67 -21.99 9.34
CA GLN A 90 0.72 -23.02 8.31
C GLN A 90 1.67 -22.64 7.15
N GLY A 91 2.47 -21.59 7.29
CA GLY A 91 3.36 -21.09 6.24
C GLY A 91 2.68 -20.25 5.16
N LEU A 92 1.35 -20.04 5.24
CA LEU A 92 0.57 -19.33 4.21
C LEU A 92 0.95 -17.85 4.09
N GLY A 93 1.24 -17.17 5.20
CA GLY A 93 1.72 -15.79 5.18
C GLY A 93 3.10 -15.65 4.51
N HIS A 94 3.97 -16.63 4.70
CA HIS A 94 5.25 -16.68 3.99
C HIS A 94 5.04 -16.86 2.49
N TRP A 95 4.21 -17.82 2.10
CA TRP A 95 3.90 -18.06 0.69
C TRP A 95 3.20 -16.87 0.03
N LEU A 96 2.26 -16.22 0.71
CA LEU A 96 1.66 -14.99 0.20
C LEU A 96 2.74 -13.96 -0.13
N MET A 97 3.72 -13.77 0.76
CA MET A 97 4.84 -12.84 0.53
C MET A 97 5.77 -13.28 -0.61
N GLU A 98 6.01 -14.59 -0.78
CA GLU A 98 6.76 -15.10 -1.95
C GLU A 98 6.07 -14.68 -3.25
N VAL A 99 4.74 -14.84 -3.32
CA VAL A 99 3.96 -14.45 -4.51
C VAL A 99 3.98 -12.93 -4.72
N VAL A 100 3.76 -12.15 -3.67
CA VAL A 100 3.86 -10.68 -3.73
C VAL A 100 5.21 -10.24 -4.25
N THR A 101 6.30 -10.71 -3.66
CA THR A 101 7.65 -10.26 -4.02
C THR A 101 8.12 -10.78 -5.39
N SER A 102 7.49 -11.84 -5.92
CA SER A 102 7.77 -12.36 -7.27
C SER A 102 6.95 -11.71 -8.37
N HIS A 103 5.99 -10.83 -8.04
CA HIS A 103 5.12 -10.22 -9.04
C HIS A 103 5.92 -9.40 -10.06
N PRO A 104 5.68 -9.58 -11.38
CA PRO A 104 6.47 -8.93 -12.43
C PRO A 104 6.53 -7.41 -12.34
N ASP A 105 5.42 -6.76 -11.94
CA ASP A 105 5.34 -5.30 -11.82
C ASP A 105 6.02 -4.75 -10.55
N LEU A 106 6.52 -5.63 -9.69
CA LEU A 106 7.25 -5.26 -8.46
C LEU A 106 8.76 -5.57 -8.57
N GLN A 107 9.24 -5.93 -9.75
CA GLN A 107 10.67 -6.17 -10.00
C GLN A 107 11.39 -4.88 -10.37
N GLY A 108 12.67 -4.76 -9.94
CA GLY A 108 13.52 -3.62 -10.30
C GLY A 108 13.15 -2.30 -9.62
N LEU A 109 12.24 -2.31 -8.65
CA LEU A 109 11.91 -1.12 -7.88
C LEU A 109 13.14 -0.63 -7.10
N ARG A 110 13.35 0.68 -7.10
CA ARG A 110 14.40 1.28 -6.29
C ARG A 110 14.11 1.15 -4.79
N ARG A 111 12.84 1.14 -4.43
CA ARG A 111 12.43 1.10 -3.03
C ARG A 111 11.09 0.38 -2.86
N PHE A 112 11.07 -0.60 -1.98
CA PHE A 112 9.87 -1.29 -1.53
C PHE A 112 9.81 -1.18 -0.02
N VAL A 113 8.80 -0.53 0.53
CA VAL A 113 8.69 -0.22 1.96
C VAL A 113 7.44 -0.83 2.56
N LEU A 114 7.44 -1.02 3.86
CA LEU A 114 6.30 -1.40 4.66
C LEU A 114 6.44 -0.81 6.07
N VAL A 115 5.34 -0.83 6.82
CA VAL A 115 5.34 -0.55 8.26
C VAL A 115 4.73 -1.76 8.96
N THR A 116 5.40 -2.26 9.99
CA THR A 116 4.92 -3.37 10.82
C THR A 116 5.25 -3.13 12.29
N ARG A 117 4.35 -3.58 13.17
CA ARG A 117 4.57 -3.54 14.62
C ARG A 117 5.31 -4.78 15.13
N ASP A 118 5.03 -5.95 14.54
CA ASP A 118 5.36 -7.25 15.13
C ASP A 118 5.82 -8.34 14.14
N ALA A 119 5.73 -8.11 12.83
CA ALA A 119 6.04 -9.11 11.80
C ALA A 119 7.44 -8.93 11.16
N HIS A 120 8.39 -8.23 11.79
CA HIS A 120 9.72 -7.98 11.25
C HIS A 120 10.42 -9.25 10.74
N ARG A 121 10.40 -10.34 11.55
CA ARG A 121 11.03 -11.62 11.19
C ARG A 121 10.46 -12.26 9.92
N LEU A 122 9.19 -12.00 9.59
CA LEU A 122 8.60 -12.45 8.33
C LEU A 122 9.23 -11.70 7.17
N TYR A 123 9.23 -10.38 7.24
CA TYR A 123 9.67 -9.52 6.15
C TYR A 123 11.19 -9.53 5.93
N GLU A 124 11.98 -9.72 6.97
CA GLU A 124 13.45 -9.90 6.87
C GLU A 124 13.82 -11.06 5.93
N ARG A 125 13.04 -12.14 5.88
CA ARG A 125 13.26 -13.28 4.97
C ARG A 125 13.10 -12.91 3.50
N PHE A 126 12.45 -11.79 3.20
CA PHE A 126 12.26 -11.24 1.87
C PHE A 126 13.16 -10.04 1.58
N GLY A 127 14.17 -9.80 2.43
CA GLY A 127 15.15 -8.75 2.25
C GLY A 127 14.71 -7.37 2.74
N PHE A 128 13.57 -7.24 3.42
CA PHE A 128 13.21 -6.00 4.08
C PHE A 128 14.08 -5.79 5.32
N LEU A 129 14.71 -4.64 5.42
CA LEU A 129 15.57 -4.25 6.53
C LEU A 129 15.05 -2.95 7.15
N PRO A 130 15.43 -2.64 8.40
CA PRO A 130 15.19 -1.32 8.95
C PRO A 130 15.70 -0.22 8.02
N LEU A 131 14.99 0.91 7.98
CA LEU A 131 15.39 2.03 7.13
C LEU A 131 16.83 2.47 7.44
N ALA A 132 17.66 2.56 6.41
CA ALA A 132 19.06 2.97 6.57
C ALA A 132 19.19 4.42 7.07
N ARG A 133 18.20 5.26 6.78
CA ARG A 133 18.13 6.67 7.20
C ARG A 133 16.69 7.01 7.63
N PRO A 134 16.24 6.55 8.80
CA PRO A 134 14.87 6.78 9.28
C PRO A 134 14.55 8.26 9.47
N GLU A 135 15.57 9.08 9.80
CA GLU A 135 15.47 10.53 9.97
C GLU A 135 15.09 11.28 8.68
N GLY A 136 15.27 10.66 7.52
CA GLY A 136 14.85 11.21 6.22
C GLY A 136 13.40 10.97 5.86
N TYR A 137 12.66 10.21 6.69
CA TYR A 137 11.26 9.91 6.47
C TYR A 137 10.37 10.83 7.31
N MET A 138 9.32 11.35 6.69
CA MET A 138 8.32 12.18 7.35
C MET A 138 6.94 11.67 6.98
N GLU A 139 6.00 11.74 7.92
CA GLU A 139 4.61 11.39 7.69
C GLU A 139 3.65 12.51 8.14
N LEU A 140 2.50 12.59 7.50
CA LEU A 140 1.35 13.32 7.99
C LEU A 140 0.31 12.30 8.44
N HIS A 141 0.34 11.93 9.71
CA HIS A 141 -0.54 10.91 10.28
C HIS A 141 -1.84 11.51 10.81
N ARG A 142 -2.96 10.84 10.51
CA ARG A 142 -4.31 11.18 11.00
C ARG A 142 -4.95 9.92 11.60
N PRO A 143 -4.61 9.55 12.84
CA PRO A 143 -4.96 8.23 13.40
C PRO A 143 -6.48 8.01 13.55
N ASN A 144 -7.25 9.08 13.73
CA ASN A 144 -8.70 9.00 14.00
C ASN A 144 -9.55 9.38 12.78
N VAL A 145 -9.00 9.31 11.57
CA VAL A 145 -9.72 9.78 10.37
C VAL A 145 -11.04 9.04 10.11
N TYR A 146 -11.15 7.78 10.54
CA TYR A 146 -12.35 6.95 10.37
C TYR A 146 -13.30 6.94 11.59
N SER A 147 -12.87 7.50 12.73
CA SER A 147 -13.68 7.52 13.96
C SER A 147 -14.82 8.56 13.92
N ASN A 148 -14.70 9.57 13.06
CA ASN A 148 -15.70 10.63 12.89
C ASN A 148 -16.52 10.36 11.63
N ASN A 149 -17.48 9.45 11.71
CA ASN A 149 -18.36 9.01 10.61
C ASN A 149 -19.32 10.12 10.08
N SER A 150 -19.13 11.38 10.47
CA SER A 150 -19.98 12.51 10.05
C SER A 150 -19.37 13.42 8.98
N SER A 151 -18.17 13.16 8.48
CA SER A 151 -17.45 14.11 7.60
C SER A 151 -16.79 13.51 6.36
N ILE A 152 -16.97 12.23 6.06
CA ILE A 152 -16.59 11.66 4.76
C ILE A 152 -17.81 11.72 3.81
N ALA A 153 -18.58 12.79 3.87
CA ALA A 153 -19.36 13.26 2.75
C ALA A 153 -18.32 13.79 1.75
N VAL A 154 -17.99 12.94 0.79
CA VAL A 154 -17.56 13.24 -0.56
C VAL A 154 -17.17 14.71 -0.76
N ALA A 155 -15.86 14.96 -0.83
CA ALA A 155 -15.37 16.11 -1.56
C ALA A 155 -15.60 15.86 -3.07
N GLU A 156 -16.85 15.65 -3.46
CA GLU A 156 -17.33 15.89 -4.80
C GLU A 156 -17.48 17.39 -4.94
N GLN A 157 -16.81 17.91 -5.98
CA GLN A 157 -16.87 19.27 -6.46
C GLN A 157 -16.23 20.34 -5.56
N ARG A 158 -14.91 20.46 -5.69
CA ARG A 158 -14.29 21.78 -5.65
C ARG A 158 -13.71 22.06 -7.02
N ASP A 159 -14.33 23.05 -7.66
CA ASP A 159 -13.86 23.66 -8.90
C ASP A 159 -12.34 23.87 -8.86
N ALA A 160 -11.67 23.43 -9.93
CA ALA A 160 -10.26 23.66 -10.12
C ALA A 160 -9.99 25.18 -10.10
N PRO A 161 -9.10 25.68 -9.21
CA PRO A 161 -8.66 27.07 -9.33
C PRO A 161 -7.85 27.20 -10.62
N LYS A 162 -8.26 28.17 -11.45
CA LYS A 162 -7.55 28.57 -12.66
C LYS A 162 -6.08 28.88 -12.32
N SER A 163 -5.20 28.18 -13.03
CA SER A 163 -3.74 28.33 -12.97
C SER A 163 -3.31 29.80 -13.13
N PRO A 164 -2.49 30.36 -12.25
CA PRO A 164 -1.72 31.55 -12.59
C PRO A 164 -0.42 31.13 -13.28
N VAL A 165 -0.19 31.77 -14.39
CA VAL A 165 0.95 31.69 -15.30
C VAL A 165 2.28 31.97 -14.58
N GLY A 166 3.29 31.16 -14.88
CA GLY A 166 4.70 31.56 -14.87
C GLY A 166 5.46 31.39 -13.57
N ARG A 167 6.10 30.22 -13.37
CA ARG A 167 7.29 30.11 -12.50
C ARG A 167 8.44 29.49 -13.30
N LYS A 168 9.57 30.22 -13.34
CA LYS A 168 10.84 29.74 -13.87
C LYS A 168 11.37 28.63 -12.98
N PHE A 169 11.77 27.51 -13.57
CA PHE A 169 12.54 26.47 -12.92
C PHE A 169 14.03 26.84 -12.99
N GLU A 170 14.66 27.04 -11.88
CA GLU A 170 16.11 26.97 -11.76
C GLU A 170 16.52 25.62 -11.22
N SER A 171 17.29 24.87 -12.00
CA SER A 171 17.86 23.59 -11.63
C SER A 171 19.16 23.83 -10.88
N MET A 172 19.21 23.53 -9.58
CA MET A 172 20.47 23.36 -8.86
C MET A 172 20.86 21.89 -8.88
N PHE A 173 21.93 21.58 -9.57
CA PHE A 173 22.60 20.29 -9.50
C PHE A 173 23.49 20.24 -8.27
N PHE A 174 23.17 19.37 -7.32
CA PHE A 174 24.11 18.87 -6.32
C PHE A 174 24.25 17.36 -6.47
N GLY A 175 25.49 16.92 -6.42
CA GLY A 175 25.90 15.57 -6.81
C GLY A 175 25.18 14.45 -6.07
N GLY A 176 24.79 13.45 -6.82
CA GLY A 176 24.84 12.04 -6.44
C GLY A 176 23.67 11.42 -5.69
N ASP A 177 22.62 12.14 -5.25
CA ASP A 177 21.45 11.54 -4.64
C ASP A 177 20.16 12.16 -5.19
N CYS A 178 19.26 11.30 -5.64
CA CYS A 178 17.98 11.69 -6.23
C CYS A 178 17.13 12.44 -5.20
N VAL A 179 17.02 13.75 -5.37
CA VAL A 179 16.23 14.63 -4.52
C VAL A 179 14.79 14.59 -4.98
N ILE A 180 13.89 14.15 -4.11
CA ILE A 180 12.46 14.48 -4.20
C ILE A 180 12.35 15.99 -4.07
N ALA A 181 11.72 16.66 -5.03
CA ALA A 181 11.61 18.10 -5.07
C ALA A 181 10.99 18.66 -3.77
N VAL A 182 11.78 19.39 -2.99
CA VAL A 182 11.32 20.18 -1.86
C VAL A 182 10.94 21.57 -2.39
N VAL A 183 9.66 21.89 -2.33
CA VAL A 183 9.20 23.27 -2.59
C VAL A 183 9.49 24.10 -1.35
N THR A 184 10.56 24.86 -1.37
CA THR A 184 10.85 25.87 -0.33
C THR A 184 10.07 27.14 -0.63
N GLN A 185 9.10 27.48 0.21
CA GLN A 185 8.53 28.83 0.22
C GLN A 185 9.53 29.79 0.86
N LEU A 186 10.09 30.68 0.07
CA LEU A 186 10.81 31.85 0.57
C LEU A 186 9.80 32.81 1.19
N LYS A 187 9.92 33.03 2.50
CA LYS A 187 9.24 34.16 3.17
C LYS A 187 9.83 35.45 2.63
N SER A 188 9.00 36.25 1.98
CA SER A 188 9.26 37.66 1.71
C SER A 188 9.17 38.42 3.03
N SER A 189 10.29 38.96 3.47
CA SER A 189 10.33 39.96 4.52
C SER A 189 10.21 41.33 3.84
N ALA A 190 9.18 42.06 4.19
CA ALA A 190 9.13 43.49 4.05
C ALA A 190 9.53 44.11 5.38
#